data_7db9e4b6dae3a9a62dce0c873c419195
#
_entry.id   7db9e4b6dae3a9a62dce0c873c419195
#
_cell.length_a   1.000
_cell.length_b   1.000
_cell.length_c   1.000
_cell.angle_alpha   90.00
_cell.angle_beta   90.00
_cell.angle_gamma   90.00
#
_symmetry.space_group_name_H-M   'P 1'
#
loop_
_entity.id
_entity.type
_entity.pdbx_description
1 polymer ?
#
loop_
_entity_poly.entity_id
_entity_poly.type
_entity_poly.pdbx_seq_one_letter_code
_entity_poly.pdbx_strand_id
1 'polypeptide(L)'
;MKKTARITLLTFAILSFQAAALVSAQEGKIVPYVPTPQEVVDRMLELAQVKKGDVVYDLGSGDGRIVVTAAKKYGVKAIGFEIDPQRIKESHENI
;
A
#
# COMPACT_ATOMS: atom_id res chain seq x y z
N MET A 1 -45.67 -21.35 17.47
CA MET A 1 -45.24 -19.98 17.11
C MET A 1 -43.89 -19.58 17.65
N LYS A 2 -43.54 -19.86 18.91
CA LYS A 2 -42.19 -19.51 19.45
C LYS A 2 -41.03 -20.22 18.77
N LYS A 3 -41.20 -21.44 18.23
CA LYS A 3 -40.12 -22.19 17.51
C LYS A 3 -39.83 -21.62 16.13
N THR A 4 -40.78 -21.05 15.43
CA THR A 4 -40.61 -20.46 14.09
C THR A 4 -39.82 -19.16 14.15
N ALA A 5 -40.03 -18.32 15.16
CA ALA A 5 -39.28 -17.08 15.34
C ALA A 5 -37.77 -17.30 15.65
N ARG A 6 -37.44 -18.37 16.39
CA ARG A 6 -36.06 -18.73 16.69
C ARG A 6 -35.27 -19.19 15.47
N ILE A 7 -35.87 -19.95 14.58
CA ILE A 7 -35.28 -20.44 13.33
C ILE A 7 -35.03 -19.26 12.39
N THR A 8 -35.96 -18.32 12.28
CA THR A 8 -35.79 -17.12 11.43
C THR A 8 -34.65 -16.23 11.90
N LEU A 9 -34.47 -16.04 13.21
CA LEU A 9 -33.34 -15.29 13.79
C LEU A 9 -31.99 -15.94 13.52
N LEU A 10 -31.88 -17.27 13.64
CA LEU A 10 -30.66 -18.01 13.34
C LEU A 10 -30.27 -17.91 11.86
N THR A 11 -31.23 -18.03 10.95
CA THR A 11 -31.00 -17.92 9.51
C THR A 11 -30.47 -16.53 9.14
N PHE A 12 -31.05 -15.47 9.72
CA PHE A 12 -30.60 -14.10 9.49
C PHE A 12 -29.16 -13.84 10.01
N ALA A 13 -28.82 -14.37 11.18
CA ALA A 13 -27.48 -14.24 11.75
C ALA A 13 -26.42 -14.94 10.89
N ILE A 14 -26.71 -16.11 10.33
CA ILE A 14 -25.81 -16.85 9.43
C ILE A 14 -25.56 -16.08 8.13
N LEU A 15 -26.61 -15.50 7.52
CA LEU A 15 -26.49 -14.69 6.31
C LEU A 15 -25.65 -13.43 6.53
N SER A 16 -25.81 -12.77 7.67
CA SER A 16 -25.01 -11.59 8.03
C SER A 16 -23.54 -11.91 8.21
N PHE A 17 -23.21 -13.05 8.80
CA PHE A 17 -21.83 -13.50 8.97
C PHE A 17 -21.16 -13.82 7.63
N GLN A 18 -21.86 -14.46 6.71
CA GLN A 18 -21.34 -14.77 5.39
C GLN A 18 -21.07 -13.52 4.56
N ALA A 19 -21.93 -12.49 4.64
CA ALA A 19 -21.70 -11.21 3.97
C ALA A 19 -20.44 -10.51 4.47
N ALA A 20 -20.19 -10.50 5.77
CA ALA A 20 -18.96 -9.94 6.35
C ALA A 20 -17.69 -10.68 5.90
N ALA A 21 -17.74 -12.01 5.80
CA ALA A 21 -16.63 -12.82 5.31
C ALA A 21 -16.31 -12.56 3.83
N LEU A 22 -17.32 -12.34 2.98
CA LEU A 22 -17.15 -11.98 1.57
C LEU A 22 -16.50 -10.61 1.39
N VAL A 23 -16.88 -9.62 2.19
CA VAL A 23 -16.26 -8.28 2.17
C VAL A 23 -14.78 -8.36 2.57
N SER A 24 -14.45 -9.13 3.61
CA SER A 24 -13.07 -9.32 4.05
C SER A 24 -12.21 -10.02 2.99
N ALA A 25 -12.75 -10.97 2.22
CA ALA A 25 -12.04 -11.66 1.16
C ALA A 25 -11.73 -10.76 -0.06
N GLN A 26 -12.41 -9.64 -0.22
CA GLN A 26 -12.21 -8.69 -1.32
C GLN A 26 -11.17 -7.61 -1.02
N GLU A 27 -10.63 -7.53 0.20
CA GLU A 27 -9.64 -6.52 0.60
C GLU A 27 -8.24 -6.74 0.00
N GLY A 28 -7.99 -7.87 -0.67
CA GLY A 28 -6.72 -8.17 -1.30
C GLY A 28 -6.65 -7.69 -2.76
N LYS A 29 -5.76 -6.75 -3.08
CA LYS A 29 -5.38 -6.32 -4.44
C LYS A 29 -6.48 -5.62 -5.23
N ILE A 30 -6.91 -4.47 -4.77
CA ILE A 30 -7.88 -3.61 -5.47
C ILE A 30 -7.21 -2.74 -6.54
N VAL A 31 -5.90 -2.52 -6.46
CA VAL A 31 -5.17 -1.58 -7.33
C VAL A 31 -4.01 -2.29 -8.02
N PRO A 32 -3.91 -2.21 -9.37
CA PRO A 32 -2.74 -2.72 -10.08
C PRO A 32 -1.49 -1.90 -9.70
N TYR A 33 -0.35 -2.58 -9.58
CA TYR A 33 0.93 -1.93 -9.37
C TYR A 33 1.42 -1.31 -10.68
N VAL A 34 1.56 0.01 -10.69
CA VAL A 34 2.13 0.75 -11.83
C VAL A 34 3.27 1.62 -11.29
N PRO A 35 4.53 1.26 -11.55
CA PRO A 35 5.65 2.04 -11.05
C PRO A 35 5.77 3.39 -11.76
N THR A 36 6.13 4.42 -11.01
CA THR A 36 6.41 5.75 -11.57
C THR A 36 7.65 5.69 -12.46
N PRO A 37 7.61 6.18 -13.71
CA PRO A 37 8.79 6.23 -14.57
C PRO A 37 9.93 7.00 -13.91
N GLN A 38 11.17 6.56 -14.13
CA GLN A 38 12.34 7.15 -13.49
C GLN A 38 12.51 8.65 -13.78
N GLU A 39 12.27 9.07 -15.01
CA GLU A 39 12.34 10.49 -15.40
C GLU A 39 11.30 11.34 -14.65
N VAL A 40 10.14 10.78 -14.33
CA VAL A 40 9.13 11.45 -13.51
C VAL A 40 9.60 11.56 -12.07
N VAL A 41 10.19 10.52 -11.52
CA VAL A 41 10.79 10.53 -10.17
C VAL A 41 11.84 11.63 -10.08
N ASP A 42 12.74 11.71 -11.04
CA ASP A 42 13.79 12.72 -11.08
C ASP A 42 13.19 14.15 -11.08
N ARG A 43 12.17 14.35 -11.88
CA ARG A 43 11.50 15.66 -11.98
C ARG A 43 10.71 16.01 -10.72
N MET A 44 10.06 15.03 -10.09
CA MET A 44 9.34 15.23 -8.82
C MET A 44 10.28 15.75 -7.73
N LEU A 45 11.41 15.10 -7.54
CA LEU A 45 12.39 15.47 -6.52
C LEU A 45 13.02 16.84 -6.80
N GLU A 46 13.26 17.17 -8.06
CA GLU A 46 13.74 18.47 -8.49
C GLU A 46 12.70 19.58 -8.19
N LEU A 47 11.43 19.35 -8.56
CA LEU A 47 10.34 20.29 -8.30
C LEU A 47 10.09 20.49 -6.80
N ALA A 48 10.26 19.45 -6.00
CA ALA A 48 10.15 19.53 -4.54
C ALA A 48 11.34 20.29 -3.92
N GLN A 49 12.37 20.59 -4.69
CA GLN A 49 13.59 21.26 -4.22
C GLN A 49 14.24 20.52 -3.04
N VAL A 50 14.33 19.20 -3.17
CA VAL A 50 14.97 18.35 -2.16
C VAL A 50 16.42 18.78 -1.99
N LYS A 51 16.82 19.02 -0.74
CA LYS A 51 18.14 19.52 -0.40
C LYS A 51 18.70 18.82 0.83
N LYS A 52 19.98 18.93 1.04
CA LYS A 52 20.70 18.38 2.20
C LYS A 52 20.00 18.77 3.51
N GLY A 53 19.79 17.79 4.37
CA GLY A 53 19.08 17.96 5.65
C GLY A 53 17.60 17.62 5.60
N ASP A 54 17.01 17.49 4.40
CA ASP A 54 15.64 17.05 4.24
C ASP A 54 15.49 15.55 4.55
N VAL A 55 14.28 15.16 4.89
CA VAL A 55 13.88 13.76 5.01
C VAL A 55 12.72 13.52 4.05
N VAL A 56 12.83 12.50 3.21
CA VAL A 56 11.79 12.12 2.25
C VAL A 56 11.02 10.93 2.76
N TYR A 57 9.71 11.04 2.81
CA TYR A 57 8.79 9.95 3.14
C TYR A 57 7.98 9.59 1.91
N ASP A 58 7.91 8.31 1.58
CA ASP A 58 7.10 7.79 0.47
C ASP A 58 6.12 6.73 0.97
N LEU A 59 4.84 7.08 0.99
CA LEU A 59 3.76 6.17 1.39
C LEU A 59 3.29 5.38 0.17
N GLY A 60 3.45 4.06 0.23
CA GLY A 60 3.23 3.20 -0.94
C GLY A 60 4.46 3.20 -1.85
N SER A 61 5.62 2.97 -1.27
CA SER A 61 6.91 3.17 -1.96
C SER A 61 7.21 2.15 -3.08
N GLY A 62 6.42 1.10 -3.21
CA GLY A 62 6.58 0.11 -4.26
C GLY A 62 7.96 -0.54 -4.23
N ASP A 63 8.66 -0.52 -5.36
CA ASP A 63 10.02 -1.04 -5.50
C ASP A 63 11.11 -0.11 -4.93
N GLY A 64 10.72 0.98 -4.28
CA GLY A 64 11.63 1.90 -3.60
C GLY A 64 12.35 2.89 -4.50
N ARG A 65 12.00 3.01 -5.77
CA ARG A 65 12.74 3.88 -6.71
C ARG A 65 12.80 5.34 -6.31
N ILE A 66 11.74 5.89 -5.71
CA ILE A 66 11.70 7.29 -5.27
C ILE A 66 12.66 7.51 -4.10
N VAL A 67 12.58 6.68 -3.05
CA VAL A 67 13.44 6.81 -1.88
C VAL A 67 14.90 6.51 -2.18
N VAL A 68 15.17 5.55 -3.04
CA VAL A 68 16.54 5.22 -3.50
C VAL A 68 17.12 6.38 -4.29
N THR A 69 16.35 6.97 -5.22
CA THR A 69 16.79 8.13 -5.98
C THR A 69 17.04 9.34 -5.09
N ALA A 70 16.15 9.62 -4.15
CA ALA A 70 16.32 10.72 -3.19
C ALA A 70 17.61 10.56 -2.38
N ALA A 71 17.86 9.37 -1.83
CA ALA A 71 19.06 9.10 -1.06
C ALA A 71 20.34 9.20 -1.90
N LYS A 72 20.36 8.60 -3.08
CA LYS A 72 21.55 8.57 -3.95
C LYS A 72 21.88 9.92 -4.58
N LYS A 73 20.85 10.62 -5.08
CA LYS A 73 21.04 11.84 -5.85
C LYS A 73 21.21 13.07 -4.97
N TYR A 74 20.50 13.14 -3.86
CA TYR A 74 20.46 14.31 -2.98
C TYR A 74 21.15 14.09 -1.64
N GLY A 75 21.56 12.87 -1.33
CA GLY A 75 22.23 12.56 -0.06
C GLY A 75 21.33 12.74 1.17
N VAL A 76 20.04 12.61 1.02
CA VAL A 76 19.07 12.78 2.08
C VAL A 76 18.67 11.44 2.68
N LYS A 77 18.14 11.46 3.90
CA LYS A 77 17.46 10.31 4.49
C LYS A 77 16.12 10.13 3.79
N ALA A 78 15.84 8.92 3.34
CA ALA A 78 14.59 8.60 2.68
C ALA A 78 13.99 7.31 3.26
N ILE A 79 12.70 7.32 3.52
CA ILE A 79 11.97 6.23 4.16
C ILE A 79 10.74 5.90 3.33
N GLY A 80 10.68 4.65 2.88
CA GLY A 80 9.52 4.12 2.16
C GLY A 80 8.64 3.25 3.06
N PHE A 81 7.35 3.29 2.81
CA PHE A 81 6.36 2.44 3.47
C PHE A 81 5.63 1.65 2.39
N GLU A 82 5.67 0.33 2.50
CA GLU A 82 5.05 -0.59 1.55
C GLU A 82 4.46 -1.79 2.26
N ILE A 83 3.30 -2.25 1.82
CA ILE A 83 2.60 -3.40 2.41
C ILE A 83 2.70 -4.68 1.56
N ASP A 84 3.02 -4.56 0.26
CA ASP A 84 3.17 -5.70 -0.63
C ASP A 84 4.54 -6.37 -0.42
N PRO A 85 4.59 -7.65 0.04
CA PRO A 85 5.86 -8.32 0.28
C PRO A 85 6.77 -8.42 -0.95
N GLN A 86 6.18 -8.56 -2.14
CA GLN A 86 6.95 -8.61 -3.39
C GLN A 86 7.62 -7.27 -3.67
N ARG A 87 6.93 -6.17 -3.46
CA ARG A 87 7.51 -4.82 -3.63
C ARG A 87 8.58 -4.53 -2.59
N ILE A 88 8.36 -4.93 -1.34
CA ILE A 88 9.37 -4.80 -0.28
C ILE A 88 10.65 -5.53 -0.66
N LYS A 89 10.55 -6.75 -1.18
CA LYS A 89 11.71 -7.51 -1.66
C LYS A 89 12.46 -6.76 -2.76
N GLU A 90 11.75 -6.26 -3.76
CA GLU A 90 12.35 -5.48 -4.86
C GLU A 90 13.02 -4.21 -4.36
N SER A 91 12.43 -3.53 -3.39
CA SER A 91 13.02 -2.34 -2.81
C SER A 91 14.36 -2.63 -2.11
N HIS A 92 14.47 -3.76 -1.42
CA HIS A 92 15.75 -4.18 -0.83
C HIS A 92 16.81 -4.51 -1.87
N GLU A 93 16.40 -5.04 -3.02
CA GLU A 93 17.32 -5.31 -4.14
C GLU A 93 17.82 -4.00 -4.80
N ASN A 94 17.02 -2.94 -4.74
CA ASN A 94 17.36 -1.64 -5.32
C ASN A 94 18.24 -0.75 -4.40
N ILE A 95 18.35 -1.09 -3.14
CA ILE A 95 19.24 -0.41 -2.20
C ILE A 95 20.66 -0.91 -2.38
#